data_f6f986998d22ee3ce0742b8ab01074f7
#
_entry.id   f6f986998d22ee3ce0742b8ab01074f7
#
_cell.length_a   1.000
_cell.length_b   1.000
_cell.length_c   1.000
_cell.angle_alpha   90.00
_cell.angle_beta   90.00
_cell.angle_gamma   90.00
#
_symmetry.space_group_name_H-M   'P 1'
#
loop_
_entity.id
_entity.type
_entity.pdbx_description
1 polymer ?
#
loop_
_entity_poly.entity_id
_entity_poly.type
_entity_poly.pdbx_seq_one_letter_code
_entity_poly.pdbx_strand_id
1 'polypeptide(L)'
;MKKTLYLKFCLAYLIFGIFGFIIIAVFVSSLTLEHLRREKADSLYREATLVANTYASDLYNNTTSLDTVKRQLDALDIYLSARIWIINPSGRMILDSSKPVNIDNEIIVENFDPTITVGSYYIVGKFFDSFEEEMLSVFAPITSDYEVKGYVVIHSSMAELRQSNENLLKISYITFIILFLLSGIILLFFTEAVYKPLRKITTATEQYASGNMHYELQVESNDEMGYLAAILSYMAGEIAKSEDNQKKLVANVSHDFRSPLTSIKGFLEAMLDGTIPSELYSKYIGIVLNETDRLIKLTNSLLTLNNLNTKGMILEKTDFDINQVIRNTVMSFEPSCVTKKIAVELILTSDEMMVNADMGKIQQVLYNLLDNAIKFSPVNSIIKIETYEKHHKIFVSVKDSGIGIPKENLKQIWNRFYKTDLSRGKDKKGTGLGLSIAKEIIQSHNENINVISTEGVGTEFVFSLPIVDDEED
;
A
#
# COMPACT_ATOMS: atom_id res chain seq x y z
N MET A 1 -19.32 -15.38 12.28
CA MET A 1 -19.26 -14.21 11.38
C MET A 1 -17.91 -13.50 11.55
N LYS A 2 -17.06 -13.47 10.54
CA LYS A 2 -15.86 -12.63 10.56
C LYS A 2 -16.33 -11.18 10.65
N LYS A 3 -15.97 -10.46 11.73
CA LYS A 3 -16.27 -9.03 11.88
C LYS A 3 -15.57 -8.31 10.73
N THR A 4 -16.34 -7.87 9.74
CA THR A 4 -15.78 -7.13 8.59
C THR A 4 -15.19 -5.81 9.08
N LEU A 5 -14.18 -5.30 8.40
CA LEU A 5 -13.58 -3.98 8.69
C LEU A 5 -14.66 -2.89 8.75
N TYR A 6 -15.65 -2.95 7.88
CA TYR A 6 -16.80 -2.07 7.85
C TYR A 6 -17.58 -2.04 9.16
N LEU A 7 -17.92 -3.23 9.71
CA LEU A 7 -18.64 -3.32 10.97
C LEU A 7 -17.86 -2.73 12.14
N LYS A 8 -16.52 -2.95 12.16
CA LYS A 8 -15.65 -2.36 13.18
C LYS A 8 -15.64 -0.84 13.10
N PHE A 9 -15.60 -0.29 11.89
CA PHE A 9 -15.58 1.14 11.66
C PHE A 9 -16.93 1.77 12.04
N CYS A 10 -18.06 1.17 11.64
CA CYS A 10 -19.40 1.61 12.06
C CYS A 10 -19.57 1.58 13.59
N LEU A 11 -19.07 0.52 14.26
CA LEU A 11 -19.12 0.42 15.71
C LEU A 11 -18.30 1.51 16.39
N ALA A 12 -17.09 1.76 15.90
CA ALA A 12 -16.21 2.82 16.42
C ALA A 12 -16.87 4.21 16.25
N TYR A 13 -17.49 4.48 15.11
CA TYR A 13 -18.22 5.70 14.84
C TYR A 13 -19.41 5.90 15.81
N LEU A 14 -20.16 4.83 16.08
CA LEU A 14 -21.29 4.86 17.01
C LEU A 14 -20.82 5.10 18.46
N ILE A 15 -19.74 4.43 18.88
CA ILE A 15 -19.11 4.63 20.19
C ILE A 15 -18.64 6.08 20.34
N PHE A 16 -18.03 6.66 19.30
CA PHE A 16 -17.60 8.06 19.29
C PHE A 16 -18.81 9.02 19.51
N GLY A 17 -19.93 8.75 18.85
CA GLY A 17 -21.17 9.53 19.04
C GLY A 17 -21.71 9.45 20.46
N ILE A 18 -21.81 8.25 21.04
CA ILE A 18 -22.25 8.05 22.42
C ILE A 18 -21.32 8.78 23.39
N PHE A 19 -20.02 8.64 23.22
CA PHE A 19 -19.03 9.27 24.10
C PHE A 19 -19.08 10.79 24.03
N GLY A 20 -19.23 11.36 22.82
CA GLY A 20 -19.42 12.80 22.62
C GLY A 20 -20.68 13.32 23.30
N PHE A 21 -21.78 12.58 23.23
CA PHE A 21 -23.02 12.94 23.92
C PHE A 21 -22.85 12.95 25.45
N ILE A 22 -22.19 11.94 26.01
CA ILE A 22 -21.91 11.87 27.46
C ILE A 22 -21.01 13.03 27.89
N ILE A 23 -20.01 13.41 27.12
CA ILE A 23 -19.16 14.57 27.42
C ILE A 23 -19.99 15.84 27.50
N ILE A 24 -20.88 16.11 26.54
CA ILE A 24 -21.76 17.28 26.57
C ILE A 24 -22.71 17.22 27.77
N ALA A 25 -23.34 16.09 28.02
CA ALA A 25 -24.31 15.94 29.09
C ALA A 25 -23.71 16.13 30.48
N VAL A 26 -22.48 15.74 30.70
CA VAL A 26 -21.83 15.78 32.02
C VAL A 26 -20.92 17.01 32.16
N PHE A 27 -19.93 17.14 31.28
CA PHE A 27 -18.91 18.19 31.41
C PHE A 27 -19.41 19.57 31.03
N VAL A 28 -20.05 19.71 29.86
CA VAL A 28 -20.53 21.02 29.39
C VAL A 28 -21.58 21.54 30.34
N SER A 29 -22.51 20.67 30.79
CA SER A 29 -23.55 21.05 31.74
C SER A 29 -22.96 21.59 33.04
N SER A 30 -22.02 20.86 33.64
CA SER A 30 -21.40 21.25 34.91
C SER A 30 -20.57 22.54 34.78
N LEU A 31 -19.75 22.64 33.74
CA LEU A 31 -18.89 23.82 33.52
C LEU A 31 -19.73 25.08 33.20
N THR A 32 -20.78 24.93 32.41
CA THR A 32 -21.65 26.06 32.03
C THR A 32 -22.42 26.59 33.24
N LEU A 33 -22.97 25.71 34.07
CA LEU A 33 -23.69 26.14 35.29
C LEU A 33 -22.76 26.84 36.26
N GLU A 34 -21.54 26.32 36.46
CA GLU A 34 -20.51 26.95 37.32
C GLU A 34 -20.11 28.32 36.80
N HIS A 35 -19.92 28.45 35.48
CA HIS A 35 -19.59 29.71 34.85
C HIS A 35 -20.72 30.74 35.01
N LEU A 36 -21.95 30.32 34.68
CA LEU A 36 -23.15 31.22 34.85
C LEU A 36 -23.32 31.67 36.30
N ARG A 37 -23.08 30.78 37.26
CA ARG A 37 -23.16 31.10 38.70
C ARG A 37 -22.11 32.15 39.09
N ARG A 38 -20.85 32.01 38.67
CA ARG A 38 -19.80 32.97 38.98
C ARG A 38 -20.03 34.31 38.30
N GLU A 39 -20.41 34.31 37.03
CA GLU A 39 -20.68 35.54 36.28
C GLU A 39 -21.82 36.33 36.91
N LYS A 40 -22.93 35.62 37.28
CA LYS A 40 -24.06 36.25 38.00
C LYS A 40 -23.67 36.77 39.36
N ALA A 41 -22.87 36.00 40.14
CA ALA A 41 -22.39 36.43 41.47
C ALA A 41 -21.52 37.68 41.37
N ASP A 42 -20.57 37.74 40.40
CA ASP A 42 -19.73 38.91 40.16
C ASP A 42 -20.53 40.14 39.79
N SER A 43 -21.55 39.96 38.93
CA SER A 43 -22.45 41.05 38.55
C SER A 43 -23.25 41.58 39.77
N LEU A 44 -23.86 40.67 40.52
CA LEU A 44 -24.64 41.05 41.72
C LEU A 44 -23.76 41.66 42.82
N TYR A 45 -22.48 41.21 42.95
CA TYR A 45 -21.56 41.78 43.93
C TYR A 45 -21.21 43.24 43.60
N ARG A 46 -20.99 43.56 42.32
CA ARG A 46 -20.79 44.95 41.91
C ARG A 46 -21.98 45.86 42.27
N GLU A 47 -23.20 45.37 42.03
CA GLU A 47 -24.42 46.08 42.35
C GLU A 47 -24.63 46.19 43.88
N ALA A 48 -24.41 45.08 44.63
CA ALA A 48 -24.46 45.11 46.07
C ALA A 48 -23.50 46.13 46.70
N THR A 49 -22.27 46.17 46.12
CA THR A 49 -21.26 47.16 46.57
C THR A 49 -21.68 48.58 46.25
N LEU A 50 -22.27 48.83 45.07
CA LEU A 50 -22.83 50.14 44.72
C LEU A 50 -23.93 50.54 45.68
N VAL A 51 -24.89 49.65 45.97
CA VAL A 51 -25.98 49.90 46.91
C VAL A 51 -25.42 50.17 48.32
N ALA A 52 -24.46 49.40 48.78
CA ALA A 52 -23.85 49.51 50.10
C ALA A 52 -23.15 50.90 50.29
N ASN A 53 -22.36 51.31 49.27
CA ASN A 53 -21.55 52.55 49.36
C ASN A 53 -22.32 53.81 49.08
N THR A 54 -23.49 53.73 48.39
CA THR A 54 -24.28 54.92 48.00
C THR A 54 -25.54 55.03 48.86
N TYR A 55 -26.50 54.14 48.60
CA TYR A 55 -27.84 54.27 49.19
C TYR A 55 -27.92 53.84 50.67
N ALA A 56 -27.28 52.73 51.01
CA ALA A 56 -27.31 52.21 52.36
C ALA A 56 -26.41 53.00 53.33
N SER A 57 -25.27 53.48 52.88
CA SER A 57 -24.39 54.39 53.64
C SER A 57 -25.12 55.67 54.00
N ASP A 58 -25.82 56.28 53.03
CA ASP A 58 -26.60 57.52 53.26
C ASP A 58 -27.73 57.34 54.28
N LEU A 59 -28.32 56.13 54.31
CA LEU A 59 -29.37 55.78 55.35
C LEU A 59 -28.76 55.79 56.76
N TYR A 60 -27.63 55.18 56.97
CA TYR A 60 -26.98 55.10 58.27
C TYR A 60 -26.37 56.45 58.71
N ASN A 61 -26.04 57.35 57.74
CA ASN A 61 -25.60 58.71 58.03
C ASN A 61 -26.79 59.69 58.27
N ASN A 62 -28.04 59.24 58.27
CA ASN A 62 -29.23 60.02 58.38
C ASN A 62 -29.39 61.14 57.32
N THR A 63 -28.78 60.98 56.15
CA THR A 63 -28.88 61.94 55.04
C THR A 63 -30.05 61.62 54.10
N THR A 64 -30.63 60.41 54.15
CA THR A 64 -31.74 59.95 53.30
C THR A 64 -32.79 59.21 54.08
N SER A 65 -34.08 59.33 53.68
CA SER A 65 -35.21 58.58 54.32
C SER A 65 -35.26 57.11 53.85
N LEU A 66 -35.76 56.27 54.75
CA LEU A 66 -35.99 54.84 54.48
C LEU A 66 -36.91 54.63 53.23
N ASP A 67 -37.94 55.46 53.02
CA ASP A 67 -38.78 55.38 51.81
C ASP A 67 -38.10 55.71 50.53
N THR A 68 -37.09 56.59 50.57
CA THR A 68 -36.30 56.90 49.37
C THR A 68 -35.39 55.77 48.99
N VAL A 69 -34.63 55.17 49.92
CA VAL A 69 -33.80 54.01 49.75
C VAL A 69 -34.66 52.81 49.24
N LYS A 70 -35.85 52.63 49.87
CA LYS A 70 -36.79 51.54 49.44
C LYS A 70 -37.14 51.66 47.95
N ARG A 71 -37.54 52.87 47.48
CA ARG A 71 -37.91 53.07 46.07
C ARG A 71 -36.71 52.80 45.12
N GLN A 72 -35.52 53.09 45.54
CA GLN A 72 -34.33 52.78 44.76
C GLN A 72 -34.03 51.27 44.70
N LEU A 73 -34.18 50.57 45.84
CA LEU A 73 -34.10 49.10 45.92
C LEU A 73 -35.21 48.42 45.11
N ASP A 74 -36.40 48.88 45.07
CA ASP A 74 -37.50 48.34 44.28
C ASP A 74 -37.20 48.46 42.77
N ALA A 75 -36.68 49.60 42.37
CA ALA A 75 -36.22 49.76 40.95
C ALA A 75 -35.10 48.81 40.56
N LEU A 76 -34.15 48.61 41.46
CA LEU A 76 -33.04 47.65 41.25
C LEU A 76 -33.50 46.20 41.30
N ASP A 77 -34.45 45.84 42.16
CA ASP A 77 -35.03 44.51 42.24
C ASP A 77 -35.65 44.13 40.87
N ILE A 78 -36.48 45.02 40.29
CA ILE A 78 -37.08 44.81 38.97
C ILE A 78 -36.00 44.72 37.88
N TYR A 79 -35.00 45.60 37.91
CA TYR A 79 -33.94 45.60 36.90
C TYR A 79 -33.05 44.35 36.95
N LEU A 80 -32.65 43.90 38.15
CA LEU A 80 -31.78 42.76 38.37
C LEU A 80 -32.50 41.43 38.39
N SER A 81 -33.84 41.43 38.51
CA SER A 81 -34.67 40.27 38.84
C SER A 81 -34.14 39.55 40.06
N ALA A 82 -33.81 40.34 41.11
CA ALA A 82 -33.10 39.85 42.28
C ALA A 82 -33.51 40.60 43.53
N ARG A 83 -33.92 39.89 44.56
CA ARG A 83 -34.40 40.45 45.82
C ARG A 83 -33.26 41.05 46.63
N ILE A 84 -33.42 42.26 47.13
CA ILE A 84 -32.39 42.99 47.83
C ILE A 84 -32.78 43.20 49.27
N TRP A 85 -31.90 42.80 50.19
CA TRP A 85 -32.07 43.01 51.63
C TRP A 85 -30.96 43.91 52.18
N ILE A 86 -31.35 44.73 53.13
CA ILE A 86 -30.41 45.44 54.04
C ILE A 86 -30.59 44.82 55.42
N ILE A 87 -29.49 44.24 55.96
CA ILE A 87 -29.49 43.51 57.23
C ILE A 87 -28.40 44.10 58.12
N ASN A 88 -28.71 44.28 59.40
CA ASN A 88 -27.70 44.71 60.39
C ASN A 88 -26.77 43.55 60.80
N PRO A 89 -25.67 43.80 61.53
CA PRO A 89 -24.75 42.73 61.93
C PRO A 89 -25.37 41.67 62.84
N SER A 90 -26.48 41.93 63.52
CA SER A 90 -27.22 40.98 64.37
C SER A 90 -28.25 40.15 63.60
N GLY A 91 -28.36 40.25 62.25
CA GLY A 91 -29.34 39.52 61.44
C GLY A 91 -30.72 40.19 61.36
N ARG A 92 -30.89 41.35 61.92
CA ARG A 92 -32.16 42.06 61.80
C ARG A 92 -32.30 42.70 60.43
N MET A 93 -33.41 42.41 59.73
CA MET A 93 -33.73 42.95 58.41
C MET A 93 -34.23 44.40 58.56
N ILE A 94 -33.57 45.32 57.90
CA ILE A 94 -33.88 46.72 57.87
C ILE A 94 -34.81 47.05 56.71
N LEU A 95 -34.46 46.51 55.53
CA LEU A 95 -35.24 46.70 54.33
C LEU A 95 -35.32 45.41 53.53
N ASP A 96 -36.44 45.18 52.87
CA ASP A 96 -36.67 44.11 51.91
C ASP A 96 -37.30 44.73 50.66
N SER A 97 -36.63 44.57 49.46
CA SER A 97 -37.12 45.14 48.21
C SER A 97 -38.54 44.60 47.83
N SER A 98 -38.86 43.39 48.22
CA SER A 98 -40.11 42.75 47.83
C SER A 98 -41.30 43.02 48.80
N LYS A 99 -41.09 43.66 49.94
CA LYS A 99 -42.12 43.90 50.96
C LYS A 99 -42.21 45.40 51.26
N PRO A 100 -43.41 45.88 51.61
CA PRO A 100 -43.54 47.26 52.09
C PRO A 100 -42.80 47.50 53.41
N VAL A 101 -42.32 48.71 53.63
CA VAL A 101 -41.65 49.09 54.88
C VAL A 101 -42.63 48.91 56.00
N ASN A 102 -42.37 48.03 56.94
CA ASN A 102 -43.17 47.84 58.15
C ASN A 102 -42.26 47.95 59.37
N ILE A 103 -42.38 49.01 60.12
CA ILE A 103 -41.54 49.35 61.28
C ILE A 103 -41.93 48.53 62.51
N ASP A 104 -43.14 47.98 62.54
CA ASP A 104 -43.66 47.29 63.71
C ASP A 104 -43.38 45.78 63.76
N ASN A 105 -42.98 45.15 62.60
CA ASN A 105 -42.63 43.75 62.54
C ASN A 105 -41.10 43.58 62.29
N GLU A 106 -40.42 43.30 63.38
CA GLU A 106 -38.96 42.94 63.27
C GLU A 106 -38.81 41.56 62.69
N ILE A 107 -38.28 41.48 61.48
CA ILE A 107 -37.88 40.20 60.86
C ILE A 107 -36.42 40.00 61.18
N ILE A 108 -36.09 38.89 61.87
CA ILE A 108 -34.73 38.50 62.17
C ILE A 108 -34.37 37.23 61.33
N VAL A 109 -33.28 37.27 60.63
CA VAL A 109 -32.72 36.10 59.94
C VAL A 109 -32.00 35.24 60.99
N GLU A 110 -32.63 34.11 61.33
CA GLU A 110 -32.12 33.19 62.32
C GLU A 110 -30.70 32.64 61.94
N ASN A 111 -29.78 32.55 62.92
CA ASN A 111 -28.43 32.07 62.70
C ASN A 111 -27.62 32.86 61.65
N PHE A 112 -27.96 34.11 61.40
CA PHE A 112 -27.20 34.96 60.48
C PHE A 112 -25.76 35.13 60.93
N ASP A 113 -24.83 34.59 60.11
CA ASP A 113 -23.39 34.68 60.32
C ASP A 113 -22.72 35.23 59.05
N PRO A 114 -22.32 36.51 59.06
CA PRO A 114 -21.65 37.10 57.90
C PRO A 114 -20.26 36.51 57.66
N THR A 115 -19.68 35.74 58.58
CA THR A 115 -18.37 35.12 58.43
C THR A 115 -18.41 33.81 57.65
N ILE A 116 -19.60 33.28 57.40
CA ILE A 116 -19.80 32.03 56.63
C ILE A 116 -19.27 32.15 55.17
N THR A 117 -19.06 33.36 54.72
CA THR A 117 -18.49 33.65 53.40
C THR A 117 -16.95 33.71 53.38
N VAL A 118 -16.28 33.16 54.39
CA VAL A 118 -14.82 33.20 54.48
C VAL A 118 -14.14 32.75 53.18
N GLY A 119 -13.61 33.74 52.46
CA GLY A 119 -12.96 33.53 51.12
C GLY A 119 -13.89 33.57 49.91
N SER A 120 -15.23 33.76 50.09
CA SER A 120 -16.19 33.95 49.00
C SER A 120 -17.11 35.12 49.30
N TYR A 121 -17.52 35.91 48.31
CA TYR A 121 -18.47 37.00 48.44
C TYR A 121 -19.92 36.55 48.18
N TYR A 122 -20.17 35.25 48.01
CA TYR A 122 -21.49 34.66 47.78
C TYR A 122 -21.64 33.29 48.42
N ILE A 123 -22.88 32.91 48.69
CA ILE A 123 -23.29 31.57 49.08
C ILE A 123 -24.41 31.07 48.16
N VAL A 124 -24.52 29.74 48.04
CA VAL A 124 -25.64 29.07 47.34
C VAL A 124 -26.38 28.19 48.34
N GLY A 125 -27.65 28.38 48.47
CA GLY A 125 -28.50 27.62 49.38
C GLY A 125 -29.77 28.40 49.77
N LYS A 126 -30.47 27.94 50.83
CA LYS A 126 -31.70 28.54 51.30
C LYS A 126 -31.54 29.82 52.13
N PHE A 127 -30.37 30.42 52.12
CA PHE A 127 -29.99 31.59 52.86
C PHE A 127 -30.53 31.59 54.29
N PHE A 128 -29.85 30.90 55.19
CA PHE A 128 -30.24 30.74 56.59
C PHE A 128 -31.73 30.35 56.76
N ASP A 129 -32.20 29.38 55.95
CA ASP A 129 -33.56 28.87 55.89
C ASP A 129 -34.66 29.94 55.65
N SER A 130 -34.26 31.12 55.15
CA SER A 130 -35.20 32.23 54.89
C SER A 130 -35.95 32.07 53.55
N PHE A 131 -35.55 31.16 52.69
CA PHE A 131 -36.17 30.84 51.41
C PHE A 131 -36.53 29.36 51.30
N GLU A 132 -37.64 29.07 50.61
CA GLU A 132 -38.02 27.68 50.32
C GLU A 132 -37.12 27.07 49.23
N GLU A 133 -36.65 27.91 48.29
CA GLU A 133 -35.80 27.51 47.15
C GLU A 133 -34.34 27.89 47.37
N GLU A 134 -33.47 27.25 46.61
CA GLU A 134 -32.03 27.62 46.56
C GLU A 134 -31.81 28.96 45.88
N MET A 135 -31.15 29.86 46.56
CA MET A 135 -30.77 31.18 46.08
C MET A 135 -29.27 31.32 45.96
N LEU A 136 -28.84 32.10 44.98
CA LEU A 136 -27.48 32.66 44.93
C LEU A 136 -27.52 33.98 45.69
N SER A 137 -26.90 34.07 46.85
CA SER A 137 -26.92 35.21 47.73
C SER A 137 -25.56 35.85 47.84
N VAL A 138 -25.45 37.12 47.51
CA VAL A 138 -24.20 37.89 47.45
C VAL A 138 -24.21 38.95 48.54
N PHE A 139 -23.11 39.14 49.24
CA PHE A 139 -22.98 40.04 50.39
C PHE A 139 -22.02 41.18 50.06
N ALA A 140 -22.44 42.40 50.40
CA ALA A 140 -21.57 43.59 50.43
C ALA A 140 -21.67 44.30 51.78
N PRO A 141 -20.57 44.55 52.51
CA PRO A 141 -20.63 45.24 53.77
C PRO A 141 -20.97 46.75 53.60
N ILE A 142 -21.80 47.27 54.46
CA ILE A 142 -22.10 48.67 54.59
C ILE A 142 -21.15 49.22 55.67
N THR A 143 -20.21 50.09 55.27
CA THR A 143 -19.21 50.69 56.16
C THR A 143 -19.51 52.16 56.39
N SER A 144 -19.55 52.61 57.67
CA SER A 144 -19.58 53.97 58.04
C SER A 144 -18.71 54.18 59.30
N ASP A 145 -17.96 55.24 59.41
CA ASP A 145 -17.08 55.58 60.51
C ASP A 145 -16.07 54.43 60.84
N TYR A 146 -15.54 53.76 59.83
CA TYR A 146 -14.59 52.62 59.91
C TYR A 146 -15.19 51.36 60.56
N GLU A 147 -16.49 51.26 60.74
CA GLU A 147 -17.22 50.10 61.26
C GLU A 147 -18.18 49.55 60.25
N VAL A 148 -18.40 48.20 60.30
CA VAL A 148 -19.45 47.55 59.51
C VAL A 148 -20.79 47.75 60.24
N LYS A 149 -21.66 48.56 59.66
CA LYS A 149 -23.01 48.89 60.20
C LYS A 149 -24.07 47.91 59.72
N GLY A 150 -23.84 47.17 58.65
CA GLY A 150 -24.75 46.20 58.07
C GLY A 150 -24.22 45.56 56.81
N TYR A 151 -25.11 44.87 56.13
CA TYR A 151 -24.81 44.17 54.85
C TYR A 151 -25.94 44.41 53.87
N VAL A 152 -25.58 44.67 52.61
CA VAL A 152 -26.50 44.54 51.49
C VAL A 152 -26.40 43.12 51.00
N VAL A 153 -27.49 42.43 50.93
CA VAL A 153 -27.58 41.06 50.40
C VAL A 153 -28.50 41.04 49.19
N ILE A 154 -27.97 40.57 48.06
CA ILE A 154 -28.76 40.40 46.84
C ILE A 154 -28.99 38.93 46.58
N HIS A 155 -30.23 38.51 46.43
CA HIS A 155 -30.64 37.12 46.23
C HIS A 155 -31.18 36.93 44.81
N SER A 156 -30.61 36.02 44.05
CA SER A 156 -31.07 35.60 42.74
C SER A 156 -31.47 34.12 42.78
N SER A 157 -32.56 33.75 42.10
CA SER A 157 -33.03 32.36 42.08
C SER A 157 -32.05 31.45 41.32
N MET A 158 -31.66 30.34 41.95
CA MET A 158 -30.89 29.30 41.28
C MET A 158 -31.70 28.55 40.23
N ALA A 159 -33.04 28.57 40.32
CA ALA A 159 -33.93 27.98 39.33
C ALA A 159 -33.82 28.69 37.97
N GLU A 160 -33.72 30.04 37.96
CA GLU A 160 -33.52 30.81 36.73
C GLU A 160 -32.16 30.52 36.09
N LEU A 161 -31.10 30.39 36.89
CA LEU A 161 -29.78 30.04 36.41
C LEU A 161 -29.77 28.61 35.82
N ARG A 162 -30.45 27.65 36.47
CA ARG A 162 -30.60 26.29 35.93
C ARG A 162 -31.35 26.27 34.61
N GLN A 163 -32.46 27.06 34.52
CA GLN A 163 -33.22 27.16 33.28
C GLN A 163 -32.39 27.77 32.12
N SER A 164 -31.59 28.80 32.42
CA SER A 164 -30.65 29.38 31.45
C SER A 164 -29.62 28.35 31.00
N ASN A 165 -29.06 27.57 31.93
CA ASN A 165 -28.15 26.47 31.63
C ASN A 165 -28.82 25.41 30.73
N GLU A 166 -30.05 25.00 31.04
CA GLU A 166 -30.79 24.04 30.20
C GLU A 166 -31.03 24.55 28.78
N ASN A 167 -31.30 25.85 28.61
CA ASN A 167 -31.48 26.43 27.29
C ASN A 167 -30.16 26.42 26.49
N LEU A 168 -29.03 26.72 27.11
CA LEU A 168 -27.71 26.60 26.48
C LEU A 168 -27.35 25.15 26.14
N LEU A 169 -27.70 24.21 27.03
CA LEU A 169 -27.53 22.77 26.76
C LEU A 169 -28.37 22.29 25.58
N LYS A 170 -29.60 22.74 25.43
CA LYS A 170 -30.45 22.42 24.26
C LYS A 170 -29.75 22.83 22.96
N ILE A 171 -29.17 24.03 22.91
CA ILE A 171 -28.43 24.52 21.77
C ILE A 171 -27.19 23.60 21.51
N SER A 172 -26.47 23.24 22.58
CA SER A 172 -25.31 22.34 22.50
C SER A 172 -25.68 20.95 21.95
N TYR A 173 -26.78 20.37 22.41
CA TYR A 173 -27.28 19.08 21.91
C TYR A 173 -27.69 19.15 20.44
N ILE A 174 -28.40 20.19 20.02
CA ILE A 174 -28.80 20.37 18.62
C ILE A 174 -27.55 20.49 17.74
N THR A 175 -26.61 21.33 18.17
CA THR A 175 -25.32 21.50 17.45
C THR A 175 -24.56 20.18 17.33
N PHE A 176 -24.47 19.41 18.41
CA PHE A 176 -23.84 18.10 18.40
C PHE A 176 -24.52 17.13 17.44
N ILE A 177 -25.86 17.07 17.45
CA ILE A 177 -26.62 16.19 16.54
C ILE A 177 -26.35 16.57 15.09
N ILE A 178 -26.34 17.86 14.76
CA ILE A 178 -26.02 18.33 13.40
C ILE A 178 -24.61 17.93 12.99
N LEU A 179 -23.61 18.16 13.86
CA LEU A 179 -22.21 17.79 13.58
C LEU A 179 -22.04 16.28 13.47
N PHE A 180 -22.72 15.49 14.31
CA PHE A 180 -22.68 14.03 14.25
C PHE A 180 -23.30 13.51 12.94
N LEU A 181 -24.44 14.07 12.50
CA LEU A 181 -25.01 13.70 11.21
C LEU A 181 -24.12 14.12 10.03
N LEU A 182 -23.53 15.31 10.11
CA LEU A 182 -22.59 15.79 9.09
C LEU A 182 -21.35 14.89 8.99
N SER A 183 -20.85 14.42 10.14
CA SER A 183 -19.72 13.47 10.15
C SER A 183 -20.06 12.13 9.52
N GLY A 184 -21.33 11.77 9.38
CA GLY A 184 -21.80 10.61 8.63
C GLY A 184 -21.40 10.64 7.15
N ILE A 185 -21.18 11.83 6.57
CA ILE A 185 -20.66 12.00 5.21
C ILE A 185 -19.25 11.36 5.09
N ILE A 186 -18.44 11.46 6.14
CA ILE A 186 -17.11 10.84 6.19
C ILE A 186 -17.23 9.30 6.12
N LEU A 187 -18.25 8.74 6.77
CA LEU A 187 -18.52 7.30 6.73
C LEU A 187 -18.93 6.85 5.32
N LEU A 188 -19.74 7.63 4.63
CA LEU A 188 -20.11 7.37 3.23
C LEU A 188 -18.89 7.45 2.31
N PHE A 189 -18.09 8.50 2.44
CA PHE A 189 -16.85 8.66 1.67
C PHE A 189 -15.89 7.49 1.92
N PHE A 190 -15.67 7.09 3.16
CA PHE A 190 -14.83 5.93 3.50
C PHE A 190 -15.36 4.65 2.83
N THR A 191 -16.67 4.47 2.79
CA THR A 191 -17.29 3.29 2.17
C THR A 191 -17.00 3.22 0.67
N GLU A 192 -17.12 4.34 -0.04
CA GLU A 192 -16.88 4.41 -1.48
C GLU A 192 -15.40 4.39 -1.84
N ALA A 193 -14.61 5.23 -1.16
CA ALA A 193 -13.20 5.43 -1.52
C ALA A 193 -12.28 4.31 -1.01
N VAL A 194 -12.61 3.68 0.11
CA VAL A 194 -11.69 2.70 0.73
C VAL A 194 -12.30 1.30 0.79
N TYR A 195 -13.49 1.16 1.39
CA TYR A 195 -14.02 -0.17 1.68
C TYR A 195 -14.41 -0.97 0.42
N LYS A 196 -15.10 -0.36 -0.52
CA LYS A 196 -15.52 -1.04 -1.77
C LYS A 196 -14.32 -1.47 -2.64
N PRO A 197 -13.32 -0.60 -2.93
CA PRO A 197 -12.11 -1.00 -3.64
C PRO A 197 -11.35 -2.12 -2.95
N LEU A 198 -11.12 -2.00 -1.63
CA LEU A 198 -10.42 -3.02 -0.85
C LEU A 198 -11.14 -4.37 -0.90
N ARG A 199 -12.46 -4.39 -0.85
CA ARG A 199 -13.24 -5.62 -0.98
C ARG A 199 -13.08 -6.25 -2.36
N LYS A 200 -13.09 -5.45 -3.44
CA LYS A 200 -12.84 -5.94 -4.81
C LYS A 200 -11.44 -6.57 -4.92
N ILE A 201 -10.42 -5.90 -4.40
CA ILE A 201 -9.04 -6.40 -4.38
C ILE A 201 -8.94 -7.73 -3.60
N THR A 202 -9.57 -7.81 -2.42
CA THR A 202 -9.58 -9.04 -1.62
C THR A 202 -10.25 -10.20 -2.37
N THR A 203 -11.40 -9.94 -3.01
CA THR A 203 -12.10 -10.96 -3.80
C THR A 203 -11.26 -11.43 -4.99
N ALA A 204 -10.60 -10.51 -5.71
CA ALA A 204 -9.69 -10.88 -6.79
C ALA A 204 -8.52 -11.73 -6.30
N THR A 205 -7.93 -11.37 -5.14
CA THR A 205 -6.85 -12.16 -4.52
C THR A 205 -7.33 -13.58 -4.17
N GLU A 206 -8.55 -13.75 -3.67
CA GLU A 206 -9.14 -15.07 -3.42
C GLU A 206 -9.33 -15.87 -4.72
N GLN A 207 -9.77 -15.21 -5.81
CA GLN A 207 -9.88 -15.85 -7.14
C GLN A 207 -8.51 -16.28 -7.66
N TYR A 208 -7.50 -15.43 -7.59
CA TYR A 208 -6.13 -15.76 -8.01
C TYR A 208 -5.55 -16.90 -7.17
N ALA A 209 -5.75 -16.89 -5.85
CA ALA A 209 -5.31 -17.97 -4.97
C ALA A 209 -6.02 -19.31 -5.25
N SER A 210 -7.24 -19.29 -5.80
CA SER A 210 -7.96 -20.48 -6.23
C SER A 210 -7.56 -21.00 -7.62
N GLY A 211 -6.60 -20.31 -8.29
CA GLY A 211 -6.12 -20.66 -9.63
C GLY A 211 -6.82 -19.94 -10.78
N ASN A 212 -7.82 -19.09 -10.51
CA ASN A 212 -8.48 -18.29 -11.54
C ASN A 212 -7.69 -17.00 -11.84
N MET A 213 -6.53 -17.16 -12.51
CA MET A 213 -5.63 -16.05 -12.86
C MET A 213 -6.21 -15.07 -13.89
N HIS A 214 -7.29 -15.46 -14.60
CA HIS A 214 -7.94 -14.60 -15.61
C HIS A 214 -9.11 -13.78 -15.05
N TYR A 215 -9.31 -13.77 -13.72
CA TYR A 215 -10.32 -12.93 -13.10
C TYR A 215 -9.99 -11.44 -13.31
N GLU A 216 -10.93 -10.69 -13.90
CA GLU A 216 -10.77 -9.25 -14.14
C GLU A 216 -11.02 -8.45 -12.87
N LEU A 217 -9.98 -7.78 -12.38
CA LEU A 217 -10.07 -6.85 -11.26
C LEU A 217 -10.33 -5.44 -11.78
N GLN A 218 -11.57 -4.96 -11.64
CA GLN A 218 -11.99 -3.61 -12.03
C GLN A 218 -12.10 -2.71 -10.80
N VAL A 219 -11.08 -1.88 -10.57
CA VAL A 219 -11.06 -0.82 -9.56
C VAL A 219 -10.79 0.50 -10.27
N GLU A 220 -11.82 1.33 -10.34
CA GLU A 220 -11.75 2.67 -10.92
C GLU A 220 -11.36 3.66 -9.83
N SER A 221 -10.08 3.78 -9.55
CA SER A 221 -9.50 4.76 -8.64
C SER A 221 -8.15 5.21 -9.15
N ASN A 222 -7.84 6.49 -8.98
CA ASN A 222 -6.53 7.08 -9.34
C ASN A 222 -5.62 7.27 -8.13
N ASP A 223 -5.92 6.61 -7.01
CA ASP A 223 -5.18 6.62 -5.78
C ASP A 223 -4.38 5.33 -5.55
N GLU A 224 -3.91 5.10 -4.33
CA GLU A 224 -3.15 3.92 -3.93
C GLU A 224 -3.94 2.62 -4.12
N MET A 225 -5.29 2.67 -4.05
CA MET A 225 -6.14 1.50 -4.28
C MET A 225 -6.15 1.09 -5.76
N GLY A 226 -6.20 2.06 -6.67
CA GLY A 226 -6.07 1.82 -8.10
C GLY A 226 -4.69 1.29 -8.47
N TYR A 227 -3.63 1.87 -7.89
CA TYR A 227 -2.26 1.40 -8.07
C TYR A 227 -2.06 -0.03 -7.59
N LEU A 228 -2.56 -0.36 -6.39
CA LEU A 228 -2.52 -1.72 -5.83
C LEU A 228 -3.26 -2.73 -6.73
N ALA A 229 -4.43 -2.35 -7.24
CA ALA A 229 -5.20 -3.19 -8.15
C ALA A 229 -4.45 -3.45 -9.46
N ALA A 230 -3.79 -2.42 -10.02
CA ALA A 230 -3.00 -2.55 -11.24
C ALA A 230 -1.79 -3.49 -11.05
N ILE A 231 -1.04 -3.35 -9.95
CA ILE A 231 0.08 -4.25 -9.63
C ILE A 231 -0.40 -5.69 -9.45
N LEU A 232 -1.51 -5.90 -8.73
CA LEU A 232 -2.06 -7.23 -8.51
C LEU A 232 -2.50 -7.89 -9.83
N SER A 233 -3.14 -7.13 -10.71
CA SER A 233 -3.54 -7.60 -12.04
C SER A 233 -2.32 -7.94 -12.92
N TYR A 234 -1.28 -7.10 -12.86
CA TYR A 234 -0.02 -7.37 -13.56
C TYR A 234 0.65 -8.66 -13.08
N MET A 235 0.74 -8.86 -11.75
CA MET A 235 1.29 -10.10 -11.19
C MET A 235 0.48 -11.33 -11.60
N ALA A 236 -0.85 -11.26 -11.56
CA ALA A 236 -1.71 -12.35 -12.01
C ALA A 236 -1.47 -12.70 -13.49
N GLY A 237 -1.33 -11.68 -14.34
CA GLY A 237 -1.01 -11.85 -15.76
C GLY A 237 0.34 -12.54 -15.98
N GLU A 238 1.38 -12.16 -15.23
CA GLU A 238 2.70 -12.79 -15.33
C GLU A 238 2.69 -14.26 -14.81
N ILE A 239 1.94 -14.55 -13.75
CA ILE A 239 1.75 -15.92 -13.27
C ILE A 239 1.02 -16.77 -14.31
N ALA A 240 -0.08 -16.27 -14.88
CA ALA A 240 -0.83 -16.97 -15.94
C ALA A 240 0.07 -17.30 -17.14
N LYS A 241 0.86 -16.34 -17.59
CA LYS A 241 1.82 -16.50 -18.68
C LYS A 241 2.90 -17.55 -18.36
N SER A 242 3.39 -17.54 -17.12
CA SER A 242 4.38 -18.54 -16.65
C SER A 242 3.80 -19.93 -16.63
N GLU A 243 2.56 -20.09 -16.16
CA GLU A 243 1.85 -21.37 -16.13
C GLU A 243 1.57 -21.92 -17.54
N ASP A 244 1.14 -21.07 -18.46
CA ASP A 244 0.94 -21.46 -19.87
C ASP A 244 2.25 -21.89 -20.54
N ASN A 245 3.34 -21.16 -20.28
CA ASN A 245 4.66 -21.52 -20.78
C ASN A 245 5.13 -22.87 -20.20
N GLN A 246 4.87 -23.11 -18.92
CA GLN A 246 5.20 -24.39 -18.28
C GLN A 246 4.38 -25.56 -18.87
N LYS A 247 3.07 -25.36 -19.10
CA LYS A 247 2.22 -26.37 -19.75
C LYS A 247 2.71 -26.70 -21.16
N LYS A 248 3.04 -25.68 -21.96
CA LYS A 248 3.62 -25.88 -23.30
C LYS A 248 4.95 -26.62 -23.24
N LEU A 249 5.82 -26.27 -22.27
CA LEU A 249 7.09 -26.95 -22.05
C LEU A 249 6.89 -28.44 -21.82
N VAL A 250 6.03 -28.81 -20.84
CA VAL A 250 5.76 -30.22 -20.51
C VAL A 250 5.17 -30.96 -21.71
N ALA A 251 4.25 -30.37 -22.45
CA ALA A 251 3.67 -30.98 -23.64
C ALA A 251 4.72 -31.24 -24.74
N ASN A 252 5.56 -30.25 -25.04
CA ASN A 252 6.62 -30.37 -26.06
C ASN A 252 7.66 -31.40 -25.67
N VAL A 253 8.13 -31.38 -24.42
CA VAL A 253 9.06 -32.38 -23.87
C VAL A 253 8.48 -33.79 -24.01
N SER A 254 7.21 -33.99 -23.59
CA SER A 254 6.55 -35.30 -23.67
C SER A 254 6.46 -35.81 -25.12
N HIS A 255 6.15 -34.92 -26.07
CA HIS A 255 6.11 -35.27 -27.48
C HIS A 255 7.51 -35.67 -28.03
N ASP A 256 8.54 -34.88 -27.72
CA ASP A 256 9.89 -35.07 -28.24
C ASP A 256 10.60 -36.29 -27.61
N PHE A 257 10.18 -36.75 -26.43
CA PHE A 257 10.62 -38.03 -25.87
C PHE A 257 9.85 -39.24 -26.46
N ARG A 258 8.53 -39.11 -26.69
CA ARG A 258 7.69 -40.22 -27.14
C ARG A 258 8.12 -40.70 -28.52
N SER A 259 8.43 -39.80 -29.44
CA SER A 259 8.80 -40.15 -30.81
C SER A 259 10.03 -41.09 -30.88
N PRO A 260 11.22 -40.74 -30.34
CA PRO A 260 12.38 -41.61 -30.36
C PRO A 260 12.18 -42.93 -29.58
N LEU A 261 11.50 -42.88 -28.42
CA LEU A 261 11.20 -44.08 -27.64
C LEU A 261 10.32 -45.06 -28.41
N THR A 262 9.31 -44.56 -29.14
CA THR A 262 8.45 -45.40 -30.00
C THR A 262 9.28 -46.04 -31.14
N SER A 263 10.19 -45.29 -31.76
CA SER A 263 11.07 -45.79 -32.81
C SER A 263 12.02 -46.87 -32.30
N ILE A 264 12.70 -46.62 -31.16
CA ILE A 264 13.58 -47.57 -30.49
C ILE A 264 12.84 -48.86 -30.19
N LYS A 265 11.69 -48.74 -29.52
CA LYS A 265 10.83 -49.91 -29.17
C LYS A 265 10.40 -50.69 -30.41
N GLY A 266 9.87 -49.98 -31.43
CA GLY A 266 9.41 -50.61 -32.65
C GLY A 266 10.49 -51.35 -33.43
N PHE A 267 11.69 -50.80 -33.54
CA PHE A 267 12.80 -51.52 -34.21
C PHE A 267 13.29 -52.71 -33.39
N LEU A 268 13.35 -52.59 -32.07
CA LEU A 268 13.73 -53.73 -31.22
C LEU A 268 12.68 -54.87 -31.26
N GLU A 269 11.41 -54.52 -31.21
CA GLU A 269 10.33 -55.50 -31.36
C GLU A 269 10.36 -56.21 -32.73
N ALA A 270 10.57 -55.43 -33.83
CA ALA A 270 10.68 -55.98 -35.18
C ALA A 270 11.94 -56.82 -35.41
N MET A 271 13.01 -56.62 -34.64
CA MET A 271 14.14 -57.53 -34.59
C MET A 271 13.85 -58.81 -33.82
N LEU A 272 13.13 -58.69 -32.69
CA LEU A 272 12.77 -59.84 -31.85
C LEU A 272 11.78 -60.80 -32.50
N ASP A 273 10.78 -60.27 -33.23
CA ASP A 273 9.75 -61.05 -33.89
C ASP A 273 10.14 -61.58 -35.29
N GLY A 274 11.38 -61.26 -35.74
CA GLY A 274 11.94 -61.71 -37.03
C GLY A 274 11.43 -60.90 -38.23
N THR A 275 10.66 -59.84 -38.03
CA THR A 275 10.21 -58.95 -39.14
C THR A 275 11.41 -58.31 -39.83
N ILE A 276 12.48 -57.98 -39.09
CA ILE A 276 13.74 -57.50 -39.60
C ILE A 276 14.70 -58.69 -39.74
N PRO A 277 15.16 -59.03 -40.95
CA PRO A 277 16.16 -60.07 -41.14
C PRO A 277 17.49 -59.77 -40.44
N SER A 278 18.21 -60.82 -40.01
CA SER A 278 19.47 -60.70 -39.25
C SER A 278 20.54 -59.93 -39.99
N GLU A 279 20.58 -59.99 -41.32
CA GLU A 279 21.51 -59.24 -42.16
C GLU A 279 21.39 -57.75 -42.06
N LEU A 280 20.19 -57.25 -41.64
CA LEU A 280 19.89 -55.84 -41.51
C LEU A 280 20.03 -55.32 -40.05
N TYR A 281 20.33 -56.18 -39.06
CA TYR A 281 20.41 -55.80 -37.64
C TYR A 281 21.42 -54.70 -37.43
N SER A 282 22.61 -54.73 -38.02
CA SER A 282 23.59 -53.68 -37.89
C SER A 282 23.09 -52.29 -38.29
N LYS A 283 22.27 -52.22 -39.37
CA LYS A 283 21.66 -50.98 -39.83
C LYS A 283 20.63 -50.41 -38.82
N TYR A 284 19.74 -51.29 -38.33
CA TYR A 284 18.66 -50.88 -37.42
C TYR A 284 19.15 -50.62 -36.00
N ILE A 285 20.17 -51.37 -35.52
CA ILE A 285 20.89 -51.08 -34.28
C ILE A 285 21.52 -49.68 -34.37
N GLY A 286 22.14 -49.33 -35.51
CA GLY A 286 22.65 -47.96 -35.75
C GLY A 286 21.58 -46.89 -35.65
N ILE A 287 20.34 -47.16 -36.10
CA ILE A 287 19.19 -46.26 -35.94
C ILE A 287 18.82 -46.12 -34.46
N VAL A 288 18.72 -47.25 -33.72
CA VAL A 288 18.41 -47.27 -32.29
C VAL A 288 19.45 -46.47 -31.49
N LEU A 289 20.74 -46.65 -31.77
CA LEU A 289 21.83 -45.86 -31.14
C LEU A 289 21.67 -44.37 -31.41
N ASN A 290 21.40 -43.98 -32.66
CA ASN A 290 21.18 -42.57 -33.00
C ASN A 290 19.99 -41.94 -32.27
N GLU A 291 18.90 -42.67 -32.08
CA GLU A 291 17.74 -42.18 -31.31
C GLU A 291 18.07 -42.13 -29.81
N THR A 292 18.90 -43.01 -29.29
CA THR A 292 19.38 -42.98 -27.91
C THR A 292 20.28 -41.75 -27.67
N ASP A 293 21.22 -41.47 -28.56
CA ASP A 293 22.08 -40.28 -28.49
C ASP A 293 21.26 -38.98 -28.55
N ARG A 294 20.18 -38.98 -29.33
CA ARG A 294 19.24 -37.88 -29.39
C ARG A 294 18.56 -37.66 -28.07
N LEU A 295 18.12 -38.72 -27.37
CA LEU A 295 17.51 -38.62 -26.03
C LEU A 295 18.51 -38.09 -25.00
N ILE A 296 19.77 -38.54 -25.05
CA ILE A 296 20.84 -38.04 -24.17
C ILE A 296 21.02 -36.51 -24.37
N LYS A 297 21.12 -36.05 -25.63
CA LYS A 297 21.24 -34.62 -25.95
C LYS A 297 20.03 -33.82 -25.46
N LEU A 298 18.81 -34.35 -25.61
CA LEU A 298 17.60 -33.69 -25.14
C LEU A 298 17.59 -33.57 -23.61
N THR A 299 17.96 -34.65 -22.89
CA THR A 299 18.04 -34.65 -21.43
C THR A 299 19.06 -33.65 -20.91
N ASN A 300 20.25 -33.62 -21.48
CA ASN A 300 21.30 -32.65 -21.11
C ASN A 300 20.88 -31.20 -21.37
N SER A 301 20.17 -30.95 -22.48
CA SER A 301 19.64 -29.62 -22.79
C SER A 301 18.59 -29.18 -21.78
N LEU A 302 17.71 -30.11 -21.32
CA LEU A 302 16.69 -29.84 -20.30
C LEU A 302 17.31 -29.57 -18.92
N LEU A 303 18.36 -30.32 -18.53
CA LEU A 303 19.09 -30.09 -17.29
C LEU A 303 19.76 -28.70 -17.30
N THR A 304 20.39 -28.35 -18.43
CA THR A 304 20.98 -27.02 -18.61
C THR A 304 19.91 -25.93 -18.40
N LEU A 305 18.74 -26.05 -19.06
CA LEU A 305 17.64 -25.09 -18.93
C LEU A 305 17.06 -25.01 -17.51
N ASN A 306 16.95 -26.12 -16.79
CA ASN A 306 16.45 -26.12 -15.42
C ASN A 306 17.41 -25.40 -14.46
N ASN A 307 18.71 -25.60 -14.63
CA ASN A 307 19.74 -24.93 -13.84
C ASN A 307 19.77 -23.41 -14.09
N LEU A 308 19.39 -22.97 -15.30
CA LEU A 308 19.28 -21.55 -15.66
C LEU A 308 18.10 -20.84 -14.97
N ASN A 309 16.99 -21.55 -14.74
CA ASN A 309 15.76 -20.94 -14.19
C ASN A 309 15.75 -20.78 -12.66
N THR A 310 16.53 -21.60 -11.92
CA THR A 310 16.34 -21.73 -10.45
C THR A 310 17.24 -20.85 -9.60
N LYS A 311 18.38 -20.36 -10.11
CA LYS A 311 19.36 -19.58 -9.29
C LYS A 311 20.07 -18.43 -10.00
N GLY A 312 19.78 -18.15 -11.28
CA GLY A 312 20.72 -17.43 -12.13
C GLY A 312 21.93 -18.34 -12.47
N MET A 313 22.49 -18.21 -13.67
CA MET A 313 23.67 -18.96 -14.03
C MET A 313 24.85 -18.46 -13.22
N ILE A 314 25.44 -19.32 -12.35
CA ILE A 314 26.74 -19.06 -11.76
C ILE A 314 27.74 -19.30 -12.87
N LEU A 315 28.38 -18.24 -13.35
CA LEU A 315 29.40 -18.29 -14.38
C LEU A 315 30.75 -18.41 -13.72
N GLU A 316 31.52 -19.38 -14.19
CA GLU A 316 32.97 -19.51 -13.86
C GLU A 316 33.78 -18.73 -14.91
N LYS A 317 33.80 -17.39 -14.76
CA LYS A 317 34.47 -16.52 -15.70
C LYS A 317 36.00 -16.66 -15.55
N THR A 318 36.68 -16.83 -16.66
CA THR A 318 38.14 -16.89 -16.78
C THR A 318 38.58 -16.11 -18.01
N ASP A 319 39.82 -15.70 -18.03
CA ASP A 319 40.42 -15.07 -19.20
C ASP A 319 40.93 -16.13 -20.16
N PHE A 320 40.52 -16.04 -21.43
CA PHE A 320 40.93 -16.97 -22.46
C PHE A 320 40.91 -16.35 -23.87
N ASP A 321 41.67 -16.91 -24.78
CA ASP A 321 41.63 -16.55 -26.20
C ASP A 321 40.42 -17.17 -26.90
N ILE A 322 39.46 -16.32 -27.33
CA ILE A 322 38.25 -16.75 -28.05
C ILE A 322 38.58 -17.36 -29.41
N ASN A 323 39.65 -16.91 -30.07
CA ASN A 323 40.09 -17.46 -31.36
C ASN A 323 40.49 -18.93 -31.25
N GLN A 324 41.15 -19.30 -30.14
CA GLN A 324 41.48 -20.69 -29.86
C GLN A 324 40.24 -21.55 -29.63
N VAL A 325 39.24 -21.05 -28.86
CA VAL A 325 37.98 -21.77 -28.64
C VAL A 325 37.21 -21.96 -29.93
N ILE A 326 37.21 -20.96 -30.82
CA ILE A 326 36.61 -21.07 -32.17
C ILE A 326 37.30 -22.15 -32.97
N ARG A 327 38.63 -22.13 -33.06
CA ARG A 327 39.39 -23.14 -33.79
C ARG A 327 39.11 -24.56 -33.29
N ASN A 328 39.14 -24.77 -31.99
CA ASN A 328 38.85 -26.08 -31.38
C ASN A 328 37.41 -26.54 -31.64
N THR A 329 36.45 -25.60 -31.59
CA THR A 329 35.05 -25.93 -31.87
C THR A 329 34.86 -26.31 -33.35
N VAL A 330 35.44 -25.57 -34.28
CA VAL A 330 35.39 -25.87 -35.72
C VAL A 330 36.03 -27.24 -36.04
N MET A 331 37.18 -27.58 -35.45
CA MET A 331 37.81 -28.89 -35.60
C MET A 331 36.89 -30.02 -35.18
N SER A 332 36.08 -29.86 -34.13
CA SER A 332 35.11 -30.88 -33.69
C SER A 332 34.01 -31.18 -34.73
N PHE A 333 33.76 -30.27 -35.67
CA PHE A 333 32.79 -30.42 -36.74
C PHE A 333 33.40 -30.86 -38.09
N GLU A 334 34.70 -31.04 -38.17
CA GLU A 334 35.40 -31.43 -39.41
C GLU A 334 34.75 -32.66 -40.11
N PRO A 335 34.42 -33.77 -39.40
CA PRO A 335 33.77 -34.91 -40.04
C PRO A 335 32.40 -34.58 -40.68
N SER A 336 31.64 -33.70 -40.04
CA SER A 336 30.36 -33.26 -40.54
C SER A 336 30.47 -32.33 -41.73
N CYS A 337 31.46 -31.46 -41.72
CA CYS A 337 31.78 -30.55 -42.80
C CYS A 337 32.27 -31.31 -44.05
N VAL A 338 33.18 -32.29 -43.87
CA VAL A 338 33.67 -33.16 -44.96
C VAL A 338 32.50 -33.94 -45.59
N THR A 339 31.61 -34.53 -44.78
CA THR A 339 30.45 -35.28 -45.27
C THR A 339 29.52 -34.44 -46.15
N LYS A 340 29.33 -33.16 -45.78
CA LYS A 340 28.48 -32.21 -46.51
C LYS A 340 29.25 -31.36 -47.54
N LYS A 341 30.57 -31.50 -47.60
CA LYS A 341 31.47 -30.67 -48.43
C LYS A 341 31.30 -29.17 -48.13
N ILE A 342 31.19 -28.81 -46.87
CA ILE A 342 31.09 -27.44 -46.39
C ILE A 342 32.48 -26.94 -46.04
N ALA A 343 32.90 -25.78 -46.57
CA ALA A 343 34.11 -25.11 -46.18
C ALA A 343 33.83 -24.16 -45.01
N VAL A 344 34.67 -24.12 -44.00
CA VAL A 344 34.62 -23.14 -42.91
C VAL A 344 35.76 -22.14 -43.11
N GLU A 345 35.40 -20.88 -43.31
CA GLU A 345 36.32 -19.74 -43.45
C GLU A 345 36.43 -19.00 -42.13
N LEU A 346 37.62 -18.86 -41.56
CA LEU A 346 37.91 -18.12 -40.34
C LEU A 346 38.55 -16.78 -40.69
N ILE A 347 37.88 -15.69 -40.32
CA ILE A 347 38.36 -14.31 -40.49
C ILE A 347 38.60 -13.74 -39.09
N LEU A 348 39.81 -13.92 -38.59
CA LEU A 348 40.21 -13.52 -37.24
C LEU A 348 41.04 -12.25 -37.36
N THR A 349 40.58 -11.16 -36.78
CA THR A 349 41.17 -9.80 -36.91
C THR A 349 42.54 -9.69 -36.21
N SER A 350 42.78 -10.50 -35.17
CA SER A 350 44.05 -10.57 -34.44
C SER A 350 44.46 -12.03 -34.22
N ASP A 351 45.72 -12.29 -33.94
CA ASP A 351 46.21 -13.64 -33.61
C ASP A 351 45.62 -14.15 -32.32
N GLU A 352 45.47 -13.29 -31.30
CA GLU A 352 44.86 -13.56 -30.01
C GLU A 352 43.79 -12.49 -29.70
N MET A 353 42.67 -12.91 -29.11
CA MET A 353 41.59 -12.03 -28.65
C MET A 353 41.14 -12.50 -27.26
N MET A 354 41.64 -11.83 -26.22
CA MET A 354 41.36 -12.18 -24.81
C MET A 354 39.99 -11.69 -24.37
N VAL A 355 39.20 -12.60 -23.83
CA VAL A 355 37.82 -12.32 -23.29
C VAL A 355 37.71 -12.83 -21.88
N ASN A 356 36.94 -12.12 -21.03
CA ASN A 356 36.58 -12.55 -19.67
C ASN A 356 35.18 -13.16 -19.65
N ALA A 357 35.09 -14.49 -19.73
CA ALA A 357 33.83 -15.22 -19.84
C ALA A 357 33.95 -16.65 -19.29
N ASP A 358 32.84 -17.38 -19.20
CA ASP A 358 32.85 -18.83 -18.93
C ASP A 358 33.16 -19.58 -20.23
N MET A 359 34.40 -20.06 -20.36
CA MET A 359 34.91 -20.73 -21.57
C MET A 359 34.01 -21.90 -22.01
N GLY A 360 33.55 -22.74 -21.05
CA GLY A 360 32.74 -23.91 -21.39
C GLY A 360 31.34 -23.51 -21.91
N LYS A 361 30.78 -22.45 -21.37
CA LYS A 361 29.47 -21.91 -21.83
C LYS A 361 29.61 -21.24 -23.20
N ILE A 362 30.66 -20.47 -23.42
CA ILE A 362 30.89 -19.83 -24.72
C ILE A 362 31.17 -20.91 -25.80
N GLN A 363 31.91 -21.97 -25.48
CA GLN A 363 32.07 -23.10 -26.39
C GLN A 363 30.70 -23.76 -26.72
N GLN A 364 29.80 -23.86 -25.75
CA GLN A 364 28.44 -24.37 -25.98
C GLN A 364 27.62 -23.43 -26.91
N VAL A 365 27.78 -22.11 -26.80
CA VAL A 365 27.16 -21.14 -27.74
C VAL A 365 27.67 -21.39 -29.16
N LEU A 366 28.99 -21.44 -29.34
CA LEU A 366 29.60 -21.68 -30.64
C LEU A 366 29.15 -23.01 -31.23
N TYR A 367 29.12 -24.08 -30.42
CA TYR A 367 28.63 -25.38 -30.84
C TYR A 367 27.20 -25.33 -31.37
N ASN A 368 26.29 -24.66 -30.64
CA ASN A 368 24.88 -24.53 -31.04
C ASN A 368 24.70 -23.72 -32.34
N LEU A 369 25.48 -22.65 -32.52
CA LEU A 369 25.44 -21.82 -33.73
C LEU A 369 26.02 -22.57 -34.94
N LEU A 370 27.15 -23.23 -34.76
CA LEU A 370 27.79 -24.02 -35.83
C LEU A 370 26.97 -25.24 -36.23
N ASP A 371 26.42 -25.99 -35.29
CA ASP A 371 25.52 -27.12 -35.56
C ASP A 371 24.32 -26.67 -36.42
N ASN A 372 23.73 -25.53 -36.11
CA ASN A 372 22.65 -24.94 -36.91
C ASN A 372 23.16 -24.52 -38.29
N ALA A 373 24.26 -23.81 -38.38
CA ALA A 373 24.83 -23.38 -39.65
C ALA A 373 25.10 -24.58 -40.59
N ILE A 374 25.72 -25.67 -40.08
CA ILE A 374 25.99 -26.88 -40.81
C ILE A 374 24.69 -27.61 -41.23
N LYS A 375 23.69 -27.67 -40.33
CA LYS A 375 22.41 -28.34 -40.62
C LYS A 375 21.64 -27.70 -41.75
N PHE A 376 21.54 -26.38 -41.73
CA PHE A 376 20.69 -25.64 -42.66
C PHE A 376 21.39 -25.18 -43.93
N SER A 377 22.72 -25.28 -44.01
CA SER A 377 23.48 -25.00 -45.21
C SER A 377 23.32 -26.11 -46.26
N PRO A 378 23.31 -25.78 -47.56
CA PRO A 378 23.33 -26.74 -48.64
C PRO A 378 24.74 -27.40 -48.75
N VAL A 379 24.79 -28.49 -49.52
CA VAL A 379 26.07 -29.14 -49.88
C VAL A 379 26.94 -28.19 -50.73
N ASN A 380 28.23 -28.22 -50.56
CA ASN A 380 29.23 -27.36 -51.25
C ASN A 380 29.07 -25.86 -50.93
N SER A 381 28.70 -25.52 -49.69
CA SER A 381 28.54 -24.14 -49.18
C SER A 381 29.72 -23.71 -48.32
N ILE A 382 29.73 -22.42 -47.94
CA ILE A 382 30.73 -21.82 -47.06
C ILE A 382 30.05 -21.30 -45.81
N ILE A 383 30.62 -21.60 -44.65
CA ILE A 383 30.28 -20.97 -43.37
C ILE A 383 31.42 -20.05 -42.98
N LYS A 384 31.12 -18.79 -42.67
CA LYS A 384 32.13 -17.81 -42.28
C LYS A 384 32.02 -17.55 -40.78
N ILE A 385 33.14 -17.55 -40.09
CA ILE A 385 33.24 -17.13 -38.67
C ILE A 385 34.20 -15.97 -38.62
N GLU A 386 33.71 -14.85 -38.10
CA GLU A 386 34.48 -13.61 -38.02
C GLU A 386 34.58 -13.14 -36.58
N THR A 387 35.76 -12.69 -36.15
CA THR A 387 35.95 -11.99 -34.87
C THR A 387 36.50 -10.61 -35.13
N TYR A 388 35.93 -9.63 -34.43
CA TYR A 388 36.35 -8.22 -34.49
C TYR A 388 36.11 -7.49 -33.20
N GLU A 389 36.93 -6.48 -32.92
CA GLU A 389 36.74 -5.60 -31.79
C GLU A 389 35.94 -4.36 -32.19
N LYS A 390 34.96 -3.97 -31.33
CA LYS A 390 34.20 -2.75 -31.48
C LYS A 390 33.69 -2.28 -30.13
N HIS A 391 33.85 -0.99 -29.82
CA HIS A 391 33.37 -0.39 -28.57
C HIS A 391 33.80 -1.12 -27.29
N HIS A 392 35.07 -1.50 -27.17
CA HIS A 392 35.64 -2.26 -26.05
C HIS A 392 34.95 -3.61 -25.80
N LYS A 393 34.47 -4.24 -26.88
CA LYS A 393 33.90 -5.59 -26.86
C LYS A 393 34.40 -6.38 -28.05
N ILE A 394 34.54 -7.68 -27.87
CA ILE A 394 34.80 -8.60 -28.96
C ILE A 394 33.49 -9.15 -29.48
N PHE A 395 33.28 -9.03 -30.77
CA PHE A 395 32.13 -9.57 -31.48
C PHE A 395 32.55 -10.85 -32.22
N VAL A 396 31.70 -11.86 -32.12
CA VAL A 396 31.83 -13.11 -32.85
C VAL A 396 30.64 -13.27 -33.76
N SER A 397 30.85 -13.36 -35.06
CA SER A 397 29.86 -13.61 -36.09
C SER A 397 29.98 -15.02 -36.63
N VAL A 398 28.84 -15.73 -36.74
CA VAL A 398 28.74 -17.03 -37.44
C VAL A 398 27.73 -16.89 -38.55
N LYS A 399 28.17 -16.93 -39.81
CA LYS A 399 27.37 -16.70 -41.01
C LYS A 399 27.32 -17.94 -41.89
N ASP A 400 26.09 -18.36 -42.22
CA ASP A 400 25.80 -19.44 -43.14
C ASP A 400 25.17 -18.95 -44.43
N SER A 401 25.25 -19.78 -45.47
CA SER A 401 24.58 -19.57 -46.77
C SER A 401 23.39 -20.53 -46.92
N GLY A 402 22.66 -20.75 -45.83
CA GLY A 402 21.55 -21.70 -45.73
C GLY A 402 20.21 -21.17 -46.24
N ILE A 403 19.16 -21.85 -45.81
CA ILE A 403 17.78 -21.51 -46.20
C ILE A 403 17.28 -20.14 -45.68
N GLY A 404 18.00 -19.54 -44.75
CA GLY A 404 17.59 -18.33 -44.09
C GLY A 404 16.38 -18.50 -43.17
N ILE A 405 15.92 -17.39 -42.58
CA ILE A 405 14.81 -17.34 -41.63
C ILE A 405 13.82 -16.27 -42.10
N PRO A 406 12.51 -16.58 -42.26
CA PRO A 406 11.48 -15.60 -42.55
C PRO A 406 11.42 -14.51 -41.52
N LYS A 407 11.15 -13.25 -41.91
CA LYS A 407 11.12 -12.08 -41.00
C LYS A 407 10.17 -12.26 -39.82
N GLU A 408 9.02 -12.87 -40.04
CA GLU A 408 8.00 -13.15 -39.03
C GLU A 408 8.49 -14.10 -37.91
N ASN A 409 9.48 -14.95 -38.23
CA ASN A 409 10.02 -15.95 -37.32
C ASN A 409 11.25 -15.46 -36.54
N LEU A 410 11.91 -14.35 -36.92
CA LEU A 410 13.13 -13.86 -36.30
C LEU A 410 13.03 -13.61 -34.79
N LYS A 411 11.84 -13.17 -34.30
CA LYS A 411 11.59 -13.01 -32.86
C LYS A 411 11.32 -14.33 -32.15
N GLN A 412 10.80 -15.32 -32.89
CA GLN A 412 10.32 -16.58 -32.31
C GLN A 412 11.42 -17.65 -32.23
N ILE A 413 12.49 -17.57 -33.04
CA ILE A 413 13.59 -18.55 -33.03
C ILE A 413 14.29 -18.66 -31.67
N TRP A 414 14.19 -17.67 -30.83
CA TRP A 414 14.74 -17.63 -29.47
C TRP A 414 13.84 -18.33 -28.44
N ASN A 415 12.58 -18.66 -28.82
CA ASN A 415 11.67 -19.38 -27.95
C ASN A 415 12.06 -20.85 -27.85
N ARG A 416 11.92 -21.41 -26.66
CA ARG A 416 12.22 -22.82 -26.38
C ARG A 416 11.33 -23.73 -27.22
N PHE A 417 11.90 -24.79 -27.83
CA PHE A 417 11.25 -25.77 -28.70
C PHE A 417 10.66 -25.19 -29.98
N TYR A 418 10.99 -23.95 -30.31
CA TYR A 418 10.51 -23.37 -31.55
C TYR A 418 11.25 -23.93 -32.77
N LYS A 419 10.51 -24.28 -33.81
CA LYS A 419 11.02 -24.73 -35.11
C LYS A 419 10.18 -24.06 -36.18
N THR A 420 10.84 -23.51 -37.19
CA THR A 420 10.13 -22.98 -38.38
C THR A 420 9.56 -24.13 -39.21
N ASP A 421 8.50 -23.91 -39.97
CA ASP A 421 7.93 -24.95 -40.84
C ASP A 421 8.90 -25.44 -41.89
N LEU A 422 9.77 -24.57 -42.40
CA LEU A 422 10.88 -24.91 -43.30
C LEU A 422 11.91 -25.82 -42.63
N SER A 423 12.15 -25.65 -41.32
CA SER A 423 13.09 -26.49 -40.57
C SER A 423 12.48 -27.85 -40.17
N ARG A 424 11.16 -27.95 -40.01
CA ARG A 424 10.45 -29.23 -39.70
C ARG A 424 10.68 -30.30 -40.77
N GLY A 425 10.83 -29.91 -42.01
CA GLY A 425 11.09 -30.81 -43.13
C GLY A 425 12.53 -31.34 -43.19
N LYS A 426 13.55 -30.48 -42.90
CA LYS A 426 15.00 -30.78 -43.03
C LYS A 426 15.65 -31.20 -41.73
N ASP A 427 15.19 -30.70 -40.58
CA ASP A 427 15.73 -31.06 -39.26
C ASP A 427 14.66 -31.77 -38.40
N LYS A 428 14.37 -33.03 -38.76
CA LYS A 428 13.54 -33.93 -37.94
C LYS A 428 14.20 -34.25 -36.59
N LYS A 429 15.51 -34.02 -36.44
CA LYS A 429 16.33 -34.43 -35.28
C LYS A 429 16.63 -33.27 -34.30
N GLY A 430 16.42 -32.02 -34.65
CA GLY A 430 16.69 -30.89 -33.80
C GLY A 430 15.73 -30.80 -32.61
N THR A 431 16.21 -30.35 -31.44
CA THR A 431 15.42 -30.19 -30.21
C THR A 431 14.68 -28.84 -30.12
N GLY A 432 15.10 -27.84 -30.93
CA GLY A 432 14.60 -26.47 -30.82
C GLY A 432 15.06 -25.74 -29.54
N LEU A 433 16.08 -26.24 -28.85
CA LEU A 433 16.63 -25.69 -27.63
C LEU A 433 17.93 -24.91 -27.80
N GLY A 434 18.72 -25.22 -28.87
CA GLY A 434 20.06 -24.70 -29.05
C GLY A 434 20.15 -23.18 -29.06
N LEU A 435 19.29 -22.50 -29.82
CA LEU A 435 19.30 -21.04 -29.93
C LEU A 435 18.81 -20.37 -28.62
N SER A 436 17.82 -20.94 -27.93
CA SER A 436 17.37 -20.42 -26.64
C SER A 436 18.47 -20.58 -25.58
N ILE A 437 19.22 -21.67 -25.57
CA ILE A 437 20.36 -21.86 -24.67
C ILE A 437 21.49 -20.87 -25.01
N ALA A 438 21.80 -20.68 -26.28
CA ALA A 438 22.83 -19.72 -26.71
C ALA A 438 22.46 -18.29 -26.24
N LYS A 439 21.22 -17.87 -26.42
CA LYS A 439 20.75 -16.56 -25.96
C LYS A 439 20.85 -16.42 -24.45
N GLU A 440 20.41 -17.41 -23.68
CA GLU A 440 20.45 -17.42 -22.23
C GLU A 440 21.89 -17.32 -21.69
N ILE A 441 22.80 -18.06 -22.28
CA ILE A 441 24.23 -18.00 -21.92
C ILE A 441 24.80 -16.60 -22.15
N ILE A 442 24.58 -16.02 -23.32
CA ILE A 442 25.11 -14.68 -23.64
C ILE A 442 24.46 -13.61 -22.73
N GLN A 443 23.16 -13.68 -22.49
CA GLN A 443 22.49 -12.77 -21.58
C GLN A 443 22.97 -12.91 -20.13
N SER A 444 23.31 -14.13 -19.69
CA SER A 444 23.89 -14.35 -18.35
C SER A 444 25.31 -13.72 -18.21
N HIS A 445 26.03 -13.51 -19.31
CA HIS A 445 27.25 -12.74 -19.33
C HIS A 445 27.06 -11.23 -19.39
N ASN A 446 25.78 -10.73 -19.34
CA ASN A 446 25.39 -9.35 -19.58
C ASN A 446 25.70 -8.84 -20.99
N GLU A 447 25.73 -9.74 -21.97
CA GLU A 447 26.06 -9.48 -23.36
C GLU A 447 24.85 -9.74 -24.27
N ASN A 448 24.96 -9.40 -25.55
CA ASN A 448 23.89 -9.48 -26.51
C ASN A 448 24.20 -10.46 -27.63
N ILE A 449 23.17 -11.17 -28.11
CA ILE A 449 23.21 -11.97 -29.33
C ILE A 449 22.08 -11.49 -30.27
N ASN A 450 22.45 -11.29 -31.53
CA ASN A 450 21.53 -10.81 -32.57
C ASN A 450 21.54 -11.78 -33.76
N VAL A 451 20.53 -11.68 -34.61
CA VAL A 451 20.38 -12.44 -35.82
C VAL A 451 20.07 -11.53 -37.03
N ILE A 452 20.74 -11.71 -38.10
CA ILE A 452 20.51 -11.09 -39.40
C ILE A 452 20.26 -12.23 -40.38
N SER A 453 19.08 -12.28 -40.99
CA SER A 453 18.75 -13.37 -41.92
C SER A 453 17.83 -12.90 -43.03
N THR A 454 18.05 -13.50 -44.20
CA THR A 454 17.17 -13.34 -45.36
C THR A 454 16.81 -14.72 -45.88
N GLU A 455 15.55 -15.00 -46.03
CA GLU A 455 15.06 -16.27 -46.55
C GLU A 455 15.64 -16.55 -47.95
N GLY A 456 16.15 -17.76 -48.14
CA GLY A 456 16.80 -18.20 -49.39
C GLY A 456 18.25 -17.74 -49.55
N VAL A 457 18.79 -16.88 -48.67
CA VAL A 457 20.15 -16.34 -48.77
C VAL A 457 21.07 -16.86 -47.68
N GLY A 458 20.63 -16.89 -46.41
CA GLY A 458 21.40 -17.37 -45.28
C GLY A 458 21.11 -16.65 -43.99
N THR A 459 21.83 -17.01 -42.91
CA THR A 459 21.68 -16.46 -41.57
C THR A 459 23.05 -16.11 -40.99
N GLU A 460 23.09 -14.99 -40.29
CA GLU A 460 24.24 -14.53 -39.54
C GLU A 460 23.83 -14.29 -38.09
N PHE A 461 24.48 -15.01 -37.15
CA PHE A 461 24.34 -14.79 -35.71
C PHE A 461 25.58 -14.04 -35.22
N VAL A 462 25.34 -12.93 -34.51
CA VAL A 462 26.42 -12.10 -33.95
C VAL A 462 26.21 -11.97 -32.46
N PHE A 463 27.22 -12.27 -31.66
CA PHE A 463 27.20 -12.05 -30.22
C PHE A 463 28.43 -11.28 -29.74
N SER A 464 28.31 -10.59 -28.61
CA SER A 464 29.39 -9.83 -27.99
C SER A 464 29.95 -10.57 -26.77
N LEU A 465 31.22 -10.30 -26.45
CA LEU A 465 31.91 -10.73 -25.22
C LEU A 465 32.70 -9.55 -24.63
N PRO A 466 32.84 -9.47 -23.30
CA PRO A 466 33.68 -8.47 -22.68
C PRO A 466 35.17 -8.79 -22.97
N ILE A 467 35.92 -7.76 -23.34
CA ILE A 467 37.38 -7.84 -23.44
C ILE A 467 38.00 -7.96 -22.04
N VAL A 468 39.12 -8.58 -21.91
CA VAL A 468 39.92 -8.51 -20.68
C VAL A 468 40.42 -7.08 -20.56
N ASP A 469 40.01 -6.37 -19.51
CA ASP A 469 40.59 -5.07 -19.19
C ASP A 469 42.05 -5.32 -18.81
N ASP A 470 42.98 -4.76 -19.57
CA ASP A 470 44.35 -4.65 -19.11
C ASP A 470 44.30 -3.79 -17.82
N GLU A 471 44.50 -4.42 -16.65
CA GLU A 471 44.75 -3.66 -15.43
C GLU A 471 45.94 -2.74 -15.72
N GLU A 472 45.68 -1.47 -15.91
CA GLU A 472 46.71 -0.45 -15.89
C GLU A 472 47.41 -0.53 -14.51
N ASP A 473 48.66 -1.05 -14.50
CA ASP A 473 49.60 -0.97 -13.38
C ASP A 473 49.89 0.48 -12.95
#